data_aefa9a51be29e27fda51b7ce017ec2bc
#
_entry.id   aefa9a51be29e27fda51b7ce017ec2bc
#
_cell.length_a   1.000
_cell.length_b   1.000
_cell.length_c   1.000
_cell.angle_alpha   90.00
_cell.angle_beta   90.00
_cell.angle_gamma   90.00
#
_symmetry.space_group_name_H-M   'P 1'
#
loop_
_entity.id
_entity.type
_entity.pdbx_description
1 polymer ?
#
loop_
_entity_poly.entity_id
_entity_poly.type
_entity_poly.pdbx_seq_one_letter_code
_entity_poly.pdbx_strand_id
1 'polypeptide(L)'
;MKKIHIAILVCIAVVIALLISTMGDLASYETLASARQKEGKSVTIIAQLDKSADKPIVYDPARNPNYTSFHVVDSLGNKARVNYYFEKPMDMEKSERIVLKGKMNGDVFEITRKDGILIKCPSKYKDDPKAAYNNLTQK
;
A
#
# COMPACT_ATOMS: atom_id res chain seq x y z
N MET A 1 15.53 4.52 47.77
CA MET A 1 14.42 3.80 47.07
C MET A 1 14.34 2.38 47.62
N LYS A 2 13.15 1.96 47.91
CA LYS A 2 12.95 0.55 48.29
C LYS A 2 13.15 -0.33 47.08
N LYS A 3 13.76 -1.50 47.26
CA LYS A 3 14.09 -2.44 46.16
C LYS A 3 12.87 -2.81 45.29
N ILE A 4 11.68 -2.77 45.92
CA ILE A 4 10.41 -3.06 45.23
C ILE A 4 10.06 -2.03 44.16
N HIS A 5 10.40 -0.75 44.36
CA HIS A 5 10.15 0.29 43.34
C HIS A 5 11.04 0.12 42.13
N ILE A 6 12.28 -0.34 42.35
CA ILE A 6 13.21 -0.63 41.25
C ILE A 6 12.69 -1.84 40.42
N ALA A 7 12.22 -2.87 41.09
CA ALA A 7 11.61 -4.04 40.45
C ALA A 7 10.41 -3.66 39.58
N ILE A 8 9.51 -2.81 40.10
CA ILE A 8 8.33 -2.32 39.37
C ILE A 8 8.75 -1.51 38.12
N LEU A 9 9.74 -0.61 38.25
CA LEU A 9 10.26 0.18 37.16
C LEU A 9 10.85 -0.72 36.04
N VAL A 10 11.61 -1.74 36.40
CA VAL A 10 12.18 -2.69 35.43
C VAL A 10 11.07 -3.46 34.71
N CYS A 11 10.05 -3.92 35.46
CA CYS A 11 8.91 -4.60 34.82
C CYS A 11 8.17 -3.71 33.83
N ILE A 12 7.92 -2.45 34.18
CA ILE A 12 7.28 -1.49 33.28
C ILE A 12 8.12 -1.26 32.03
N ALA A 13 9.43 -1.09 32.18
CA ALA A 13 10.36 -0.90 31.08
C ALA A 13 10.37 -2.10 30.11
N VAL A 14 10.33 -3.32 30.64
CA VAL A 14 10.26 -4.56 29.83
C VAL A 14 8.93 -4.63 29.06
N VAL A 15 7.80 -4.32 29.74
CA VAL A 15 6.49 -4.32 29.09
C VAL A 15 6.44 -3.29 27.95
N ILE A 16 6.95 -2.08 28.18
CA ILE A 16 7.02 -1.04 27.14
C ILE A 16 7.89 -1.48 25.97
N ALA A 17 9.04 -2.08 26.25
CA ALA A 17 9.94 -2.58 25.22
C ALA A 17 9.27 -3.68 24.36
N LEU A 18 8.52 -4.59 25.00
CA LEU A 18 7.76 -5.62 24.29
C LEU A 18 6.64 -5.00 23.44
N LEU A 19 5.91 -4.02 23.95
CA LEU A 19 4.87 -3.32 23.21
C LEU A 19 5.45 -2.61 21.98
N ILE A 20 6.56 -1.89 22.13
CA ILE A 20 7.24 -1.23 21.01
C ILE A 20 7.72 -2.24 19.98
N SER A 21 8.24 -3.38 20.43
CA SER A 21 8.69 -4.45 19.55
C SER A 21 7.57 -5.07 18.72
N THR A 22 6.38 -5.20 19.29
CA THR A 22 5.20 -5.73 18.58
C THR A 22 4.51 -4.68 17.69
N MET A 23 4.71 -3.39 17.97
CA MET A 23 4.17 -2.29 17.17
C MET A 23 5.03 -1.97 15.93
N GLY A 24 6.11 -2.69 15.69
CA GLY A 24 6.98 -2.52 14.54
C GLY A 24 6.31 -2.71 13.18
N ASP A 25 5.08 -3.20 13.15
CA ASP A 25 4.23 -3.32 11.97
C ASP A 25 3.30 -2.11 11.76
N LEU A 26 3.48 -1.03 12.52
CA LEU A 26 2.82 0.22 12.19
C LEU A 26 3.21 0.61 10.77
N ALA A 27 2.22 0.64 9.90
CA ALA A 27 2.35 0.83 8.47
C ALA A 27 3.17 2.10 8.16
N SER A 28 4.46 1.95 8.16
CA SER A 28 5.36 2.95 7.63
C SER A 28 5.27 2.87 6.12
N TYR A 29 4.92 3.97 5.48
CA TYR A 29 4.95 4.04 4.03
C TYR A 29 6.40 4.03 3.56
N GLU A 30 6.73 3.04 2.75
CA GLU A 30 8.08 2.85 2.23
C GLU A 30 8.15 3.28 0.77
N THR A 31 9.35 3.56 0.29
CA THR A 31 9.60 3.73 -1.15
C THR A 31 9.94 2.37 -1.77
N LEU A 32 9.88 2.27 -3.09
CA LEU A 32 10.31 1.04 -3.79
C LEU A 32 11.79 0.73 -3.54
N ALA A 33 12.64 1.75 -3.48
CA ALA A 33 14.07 1.58 -3.16
C ALA A 33 14.26 1.00 -1.75
N SER A 34 13.54 1.54 -0.77
CA SER A 34 13.58 1.03 0.61
C SER A 34 13.04 -0.39 0.71
N ALA A 35 11.96 -0.68 -0.01
CA ALA A 35 11.36 -2.02 -0.06
C ALA A 35 12.34 -3.06 -0.64
N ARG A 36 13.11 -2.70 -1.67
CA ARG A 36 14.14 -3.57 -2.23
C ARG A 36 15.24 -3.91 -1.23
N GLN A 37 15.59 -2.99 -0.34
CA GLN A 37 16.55 -3.25 0.75
C GLN A 37 15.95 -4.16 1.83
N LYS A 38 14.63 -4.20 1.95
CA LYS A 38 13.88 -5.02 2.91
C LYS A 38 13.19 -6.20 2.25
N GLU A 39 13.85 -6.81 1.27
CA GLU A 39 13.30 -7.94 0.52
C GLU A 39 12.75 -9.03 1.45
N GLY A 40 11.59 -9.56 1.13
CA GLY A 40 10.89 -10.57 1.92
C GLY A 40 10.12 -10.06 3.13
N LYS A 41 10.24 -8.77 3.47
CA LYS A 41 9.45 -8.15 4.55
C LYS A 41 8.20 -7.48 3.99
N SER A 42 7.11 -7.56 4.75
CA SER A 42 5.87 -6.87 4.39
C SER A 42 6.04 -5.37 4.54
N VAL A 43 5.77 -4.65 3.47
CA VAL A 43 5.87 -3.18 3.41
C VAL A 43 4.63 -2.59 2.77
N THR A 44 4.35 -1.32 3.05
CA THR A 44 3.27 -0.56 2.42
C THR A 44 3.86 0.55 1.57
N ILE A 45 3.49 0.60 0.30
CA ILE A 45 4.01 1.55 -0.69
C ILE A 45 2.86 2.33 -1.27
N ILE A 46 3.03 3.64 -1.42
CA ILE A 46 2.14 4.49 -2.21
C ILE A 46 2.79 4.69 -3.58
N ALA A 47 2.09 4.31 -4.62
CA ALA A 47 2.56 4.42 -5.99
C ALA A 47 1.45 4.89 -6.92
N GLN A 48 1.81 5.14 -8.15
CA GLN A 48 0.87 5.42 -9.25
C GLN A 48 1.05 4.38 -10.33
N LEU A 49 0.00 4.14 -11.10
CA LEU A 49 0.10 3.29 -12.27
C LEU A 49 1.08 3.91 -13.28
N ASP A 50 2.05 3.15 -13.73
CA ASP A 50 3.02 3.61 -14.74
C ASP A 50 2.38 3.55 -16.13
N LYS A 51 1.78 4.66 -16.54
CA LYS A 51 1.12 4.79 -17.84
C LYS A 51 2.11 4.89 -19.01
N SER A 52 3.40 5.06 -18.73
CA SER A 52 4.45 5.08 -19.75
C SER A 52 4.88 3.67 -20.20
N ALA A 53 4.51 2.63 -19.46
CA ALA A 53 4.76 1.25 -19.86
C ALA A 53 3.87 0.86 -21.06
N ASP A 54 4.37 0.00 -21.94
CA ASP A 54 3.62 -0.48 -23.12
C ASP A 54 2.29 -1.13 -22.72
N LYS A 55 2.33 -1.94 -21.66
CA LYS A 55 1.16 -2.57 -21.08
C LYS A 55 1.15 -2.29 -19.57
N PRO A 56 0.59 -1.15 -19.15
CA PRO A 56 0.55 -0.80 -17.72
C PRO A 56 -0.15 -1.84 -16.87
N ILE A 57 -1.20 -2.46 -17.39
CA ILE A 57 -1.96 -3.51 -16.73
C ILE A 57 -2.06 -4.72 -17.66
N VAL A 58 -1.72 -5.89 -17.16
CA VAL A 58 -1.89 -7.17 -17.85
C VAL A 58 -2.86 -8.03 -17.02
N TYR A 59 -4.06 -8.18 -17.55
CA TYR A 59 -5.10 -9.01 -16.94
C TYR A 59 -5.86 -9.76 -18.02
N ASP A 60 -5.83 -11.08 -17.94
CA ASP A 60 -6.56 -11.97 -18.86
C ASP A 60 -7.46 -12.92 -18.05
N PRO A 61 -8.73 -12.54 -17.83
CA PRO A 61 -9.65 -13.36 -17.04
C PRO A 61 -10.00 -14.70 -17.69
N ALA A 62 -9.85 -14.81 -19.02
CA ALA A 62 -10.08 -16.07 -19.72
C ALA A 62 -8.99 -17.10 -19.41
N ARG A 63 -7.77 -16.64 -19.17
CA ARG A 63 -6.61 -17.48 -18.88
C ARG A 63 -6.45 -17.73 -17.39
N ASN A 64 -6.50 -16.65 -16.59
CA ASN A 64 -6.43 -16.72 -15.13
C ASN A 64 -7.14 -15.52 -14.52
N PRO A 65 -8.38 -15.69 -14.02
CA PRO A 65 -9.14 -14.59 -13.42
C PRO A 65 -8.55 -14.10 -12.08
N ASN A 66 -7.69 -14.88 -11.44
CA ASN A 66 -7.09 -14.55 -10.14
C ASN A 66 -5.62 -14.14 -10.27
N TYR A 67 -5.27 -13.49 -11.36
CA TYR A 67 -3.92 -12.97 -11.54
C TYR A 67 -3.95 -11.66 -12.33
N THR A 68 -3.36 -10.63 -11.74
CA THR A 68 -3.20 -9.32 -12.37
C THR A 68 -1.76 -8.88 -12.21
N SER A 69 -1.14 -8.46 -13.30
CA SER A 69 0.19 -7.86 -13.29
C SER A 69 0.11 -6.42 -13.80
N PHE A 70 0.80 -5.51 -13.12
CA PHE A 70 0.79 -4.11 -13.52
C PHE A 70 2.11 -3.44 -13.14
N HIS A 71 2.39 -2.30 -13.77
CA HIS A 71 3.57 -1.51 -13.52
C HIS A 71 3.22 -0.26 -12.73
N VAL A 72 4.05 0.06 -11.75
CA VAL A 72 3.87 1.22 -10.88
C VAL A 72 5.13 2.05 -10.81
N VAL A 73 4.94 3.33 -10.49
CA VAL A 73 6.02 4.28 -10.23
C VAL A 73 5.73 4.96 -8.89
N ASP A 74 6.75 5.07 -8.03
CA ASP A 74 6.62 5.75 -6.74
C ASP A 74 6.87 7.26 -6.87
N SER A 75 6.75 7.99 -5.75
CA SER A 75 6.96 9.44 -5.72
C SER A 75 8.37 9.89 -6.07
N LEU A 76 9.35 8.98 -5.97
CA LEU A 76 10.75 9.25 -6.30
C LEU A 76 11.12 8.86 -7.74
N GLY A 77 10.15 8.35 -8.52
CA GLY A 77 10.37 7.91 -9.88
C GLY A 77 10.88 6.47 -10.03
N ASN A 78 10.96 5.71 -8.94
CA ASN A 78 11.31 4.30 -8.99
C ASN A 78 10.15 3.49 -9.57
N LYS A 79 10.47 2.56 -10.47
CA LYS A 79 9.49 1.72 -11.16
C LYS A 79 9.60 0.28 -10.70
N ALA A 80 8.47 -0.41 -10.63
CA ALA A 80 8.42 -1.83 -10.32
C ALA A 80 7.24 -2.50 -11.00
N ARG A 81 7.38 -3.78 -11.25
CA ARG A 81 6.27 -4.64 -11.66
C ARG A 81 5.61 -5.18 -10.40
N VAL A 82 4.28 -5.23 -10.38
CA VAL A 82 3.49 -5.77 -9.28
C VAL A 82 2.74 -7.01 -9.76
N ASN A 83 2.83 -8.08 -9.02
CA ASN A 83 2.02 -9.27 -9.22
C ASN A 83 0.97 -9.35 -8.11
N TYR A 84 -0.29 -9.31 -8.51
CA TYR A 84 -1.44 -9.40 -7.62
C TYR A 84 -2.20 -10.69 -7.94
N TYR A 85 -2.29 -11.57 -6.98
CA TYR A 85 -2.84 -12.92 -7.18
C TYR A 85 -4.35 -13.00 -6.96
N PHE A 86 -5.05 -11.99 -7.46
CA PHE A 86 -6.51 -11.88 -7.40
C PHE A 86 -7.03 -11.18 -8.66
N GLU A 87 -8.33 -11.05 -8.74
CA GLU A 87 -9.00 -10.36 -9.84
C GLU A 87 -8.60 -8.87 -9.89
N LYS A 88 -8.49 -8.34 -11.11
CA LYS A 88 -8.16 -6.93 -11.31
C LYS A 88 -9.18 -6.04 -10.61
N PRO A 89 -8.73 -5.10 -9.75
CA PRO A 89 -9.62 -4.16 -9.10
C PRO A 89 -10.35 -3.27 -10.11
N MET A 90 -11.60 -2.92 -9.78
CA MET A 90 -12.39 -2.02 -10.61
C MET A 90 -11.75 -0.63 -10.66
N ASP A 91 -11.86 0.03 -11.81
CA ASP A 91 -11.40 1.40 -12.04
C ASP A 91 -9.89 1.61 -11.77
N MET A 92 -9.09 0.56 -11.84
CA MET A 92 -7.65 0.64 -11.63
C MET A 92 -6.98 1.61 -12.62
N GLU A 93 -7.46 1.65 -13.86
CA GLU A 93 -6.96 2.53 -14.92
C GLU A 93 -7.21 4.02 -14.63
N LYS A 94 -8.22 4.32 -13.83
CA LYS A 94 -8.60 5.68 -13.42
C LYS A 94 -7.97 6.09 -12.09
N SER A 95 -7.14 5.24 -11.51
CA SER A 95 -6.56 5.50 -10.19
C SER A 95 -5.59 6.68 -10.24
N GLU A 96 -5.70 7.56 -9.26
CA GLU A 96 -4.75 8.62 -9.00
C GLU A 96 -3.57 8.09 -8.18
N ARG A 97 -3.87 7.29 -7.17
CA ARG A 97 -2.89 6.65 -6.30
C ARG A 97 -3.30 5.23 -5.97
N ILE A 98 -2.32 4.37 -5.83
CA ILE A 98 -2.52 2.98 -5.42
C ILE A 98 -1.67 2.73 -4.19
N VAL A 99 -2.29 2.26 -3.12
CA VAL A 99 -1.58 1.80 -1.92
C VAL A 99 -1.39 0.30 -2.03
N LEU A 100 -0.15 -0.14 -1.97
CA LEU A 100 0.25 -1.53 -2.14
C LEU A 100 0.81 -2.06 -0.83
N LYS A 101 0.29 -3.17 -0.35
CA LYS A 101 0.79 -3.88 0.83
C LYS A 101 1.22 -5.28 0.42
N GLY A 102 2.50 -5.54 0.50
CA GLY A 102 3.06 -6.81 0.07
C GLY A 102 4.55 -6.90 0.34
N LYS A 103 5.23 -7.72 -0.42
CA LYS A 103 6.67 -7.99 -0.26
C LYS A 103 7.41 -7.80 -1.56
N MET A 104 8.59 -7.23 -1.48
CA MET A 104 9.52 -7.21 -2.62
C MET A 104 10.20 -8.58 -2.77
N ASN A 105 10.23 -9.07 -4.01
CA ASN A 105 10.97 -10.26 -4.40
C ASN A 105 11.78 -9.93 -5.66
N GLY A 106 13.05 -9.57 -5.48
CA GLY A 106 13.88 -9.02 -6.55
C GLY A 106 13.33 -7.68 -7.03
N ASP A 107 13.01 -7.58 -8.32
CA ASP A 107 12.45 -6.38 -8.95
C ASP A 107 10.90 -6.39 -9.01
N VAL A 108 10.27 -7.43 -8.45
CA VAL A 108 8.83 -7.63 -8.48
C VAL A 108 8.25 -7.46 -7.09
N PHE A 109 7.18 -6.68 -6.99
CA PHE A 109 6.41 -6.53 -5.77
C PHE A 109 5.25 -7.51 -5.78
N GLU A 110 5.20 -8.39 -4.79
CA GLU A 110 4.20 -9.46 -4.72
C GLU A 110 3.14 -9.15 -3.67
N ILE A 111 1.88 -9.24 -4.07
CA ILE A 111 0.72 -9.05 -3.21
C ILE A 111 -0.07 -10.35 -3.18
N THR A 112 -0.04 -11.01 -2.04
CA THR A 112 -0.70 -12.31 -1.83
C THR A 112 -2.00 -12.23 -1.05
N ARG A 113 -2.39 -11.01 -0.63
CA ARG A 113 -3.63 -10.75 0.10
C ARG A 113 -4.58 -9.91 -0.74
N LYS A 114 -5.85 -10.25 -0.69
CA LYS A 114 -6.90 -9.52 -1.42
C LYS A 114 -7.00 -8.05 -0.99
N ASP A 115 -6.81 -7.79 0.30
CA ASP A 115 -6.82 -6.45 0.89
C ASP A 115 -5.48 -5.70 0.73
N GLY A 116 -4.52 -6.27 0.02
CA GLY A 116 -3.20 -5.68 -0.22
C GLY A 116 -3.18 -4.55 -1.23
N ILE A 117 -4.29 -4.26 -1.89
CA ILE A 117 -4.43 -3.13 -2.82
C ILE A 117 -5.55 -2.21 -2.35
N LEU A 118 -5.24 -0.92 -2.26
CA LEU A 118 -6.24 0.12 -2.06
C LEU A 118 -6.10 1.16 -3.18
N ILE A 119 -7.14 1.31 -3.96
CA ILE A 119 -7.17 2.24 -5.10
C ILE A 119 -7.87 3.51 -4.69
N LYS A 120 -7.19 4.64 -4.89
CA LYS A 120 -7.75 5.97 -4.69
C LYS A 120 -8.02 6.61 -6.05
N CYS A 121 -9.29 6.72 -6.40
CA CYS A 121 -9.70 7.45 -7.59
C CYS A 121 -9.82 8.94 -7.29
N PRO A 122 -9.56 9.83 -8.28
CA PRO A 122 -9.76 11.25 -8.08
C PRO A 122 -11.22 11.54 -7.73
N SER A 123 -11.43 12.22 -6.60
CA SER A 123 -12.76 12.62 -6.15
C SER A 123 -13.13 13.94 -6.81
N LYS A 124 -14.06 13.90 -7.74
CA LYS A 124 -14.59 15.11 -8.39
C LYS A 124 -15.27 16.08 -7.40
N TYR A 125 -15.64 15.59 -6.22
CA TYR A 125 -16.35 16.37 -5.21
C TYR A 125 -15.44 17.15 -4.28
N LYS A 126 -14.16 16.79 -4.15
CA LYS A 126 -13.21 17.51 -3.32
C LYS A 126 -12.55 18.69 -4.04
N ASP A 127 -12.43 18.61 -5.35
CA ASP A 127 -11.72 19.59 -6.17
C ASP A 127 -12.63 20.65 -6.80
N ASP A 128 -13.95 20.42 -6.80
CA ASP A 128 -14.92 21.36 -7.33
C ASP A 128 -16.09 21.61 -6.35
N PRO A 129 -16.02 22.70 -5.56
CA PRO A 129 -17.10 23.07 -4.64
C PRO A 129 -18.45 23.30 -5.33
N LYS A 130 -18.43 23.71 -6.59
CA LYS A 130 -19.66 23.95 -7.38
C LYS A 130 -20.39 22.65 -7.72
N ALA A 131 -19.65 21.57 -8.00
CA ALA A 131 -20.25 20.26 -8.27
C ALA A 131 -20.94 19.68 -7.03
N ALA A 132 -20.36 19.86 -5.86
CA ALA A 132 -20.97 19.46 -4.60
C ALA A 132 -22.27 20.25 -4.31
N TYR A 133 -22.26 21.54 -4.59
CA TYR A 133 -23.41 22.42 -4.39
C TYR A 133 -24.58 22.04 -5.31
N ASN A 134 -24.30 21.76 -6.58
CA ASN A 134 -25.34 21.38 -7.55
C ASN A 134 -26.05 20.05 -7.19
N ASN A 135 -25.32 19.12 -6.59
CA ASN A 135 -25.92 17.86 -6.15
C ASN A 135 -26.84 18.01 -4.94
N LEU A 136 -26.62 19.03 -4.11
CA LEU A 136 -27.46 19.31 -2.96
C LEU A 136 -28.77 20.04 -3.36
N THR A 137 -28.78 20.73 -4.51
CA THR A 137 -29.92 21.50 -5.00
C THR A 137 -30.84 20.73 -5.95
N GLN A 138 -30.44 19.54 -6.39
CA GLN A 138 -31.22 18.68 -7.30
C GLN A 138 -32.08 17.64 -6.59
N LYS A 139 -32.34 17.82 -5.33
CA LYS A 139 -33.32 16.98 -4.62
C LYS A 139 -34.76 17.50 -4.77
#